data_a2b94828665a4564ad16c5405cf8dbde
#
_entry.id   a2b94828665a4564ad16c5405cf8dbde
#
_cell.length_a   1.000
_cell.length_b   1.000
_cell.length_c   1.000
_cell.angle_alpha   90.00
_cell.angle_beta   90.00
_cell.angle_gamma   90.00
#
_symmetry.space_group_name_H-M   'P 1'
#
loop_
_entity.id
_entity.type
_entity.pdbx_description
1 polymer ?
#
loop_
_entity_poly.entity_id
_entity_poly.type
_entity_poly.pdbx_seq_one_letter_code
_entity_poly.pdbx_strand_id
1 'polypeptide(L)'
;LGLKVLGDMQKIFQTRHPVIIYPASGTGAWEAALSNTLSPGDHILMFETGQFASLWNKLATRLGLKTELLSWQGTDEHLPNAPGWRRGVQADLIHARLLADKNHEIKAVCVVHNETSTGVTSNIAAVRKAIDDAKHPALLMVDTISGLASAEFEHDKWGIDVSISGSQKGLMLPPGISFNAVSPRAIEASKTAKLPRSFWAWDEMLEINKTGYFP
;
A
#
# COMPACT_ATOMS: atom_id res chain seq x y z
N LEU A 1 1.02 24.43 -14.26
CA LEU A 1 0.93 24.19 -12.81
C LEU A 1 0.86 22.67 -12.52
N GLY A 2 -0.06 21.92 -13.14
CA GLY A 2 -0.29 20.50 -12.84
C GLY A 2 0.94 19.61 -13.02
N LEU A 3 1.68 19.71 -14.13
CA LEU A 3 2.93 18.96 -14.33
C LEU A 3 3.95 19.21 -13.23
N LYS A 4 4.03 20.46 -12.71
CA LYS A 4 4.91 20.78 -11.59
C LYS A 4 4.44 20.04 -10.31
N VAL A 5 3.16 20.03 -10.03
CA VAL A 5 2.60 19.33 -8.86
C VAL A 5 2.90 17.82 -8.94
N LEU A 6 2.67 17.20 -10.10
CA LEU A 6 3.00 15.78 -10.31
C LEU A 6 4.49 15.49 -10.07
N GLY A 7 5.39 16.34 -10.61
CA GLY A 7 6.83 16.20 -10.36
C GLY A 7 7.25 16.46 -8.91
N ASP A 8 6.59 17.35 -8.21
CA ASP A 8 6.88 17.59 -6.79
C ASP A 8 6.36 16.43 -5.92
N MET A 9 5.21 15.83 -6.26
CA MET A 9 4.73 14.62 -5.58
C MET A 9 5.68 13.44 -5.75
N GLN A 10 6.29 13.27 -6.93
CA GLN A 10 7.33 12.25 -7.12
C GLN A 10 8.50 12.43 -6.14
N LYS A 11 8.95 13.66 -5.90
CA LYS A 11 10.02 13.95 -4.93
C LYS A 11 9.61 13.59 -3.50
N ILE A 12 8.36 13.89 -3.13
CA ILE A 12 7.82 13.59 -1.80
C ILE A 12 7.76 12.08 -1.55
N PHE A 13 7.30 11.31 -2.54
CA PHE A 13 7.28 9.84 -2.46
C PHE A 13 8.67 9.20 -2.67
N GLN A 14 9.67 9.97 -3.07
CA GLN A 14 10.99 9.49 -3.49
C GLN A 14 10.86 8.42 -4.58
N THR A 15 10.16 8.76 -5.65
CA THR A 15 9.95 7.88 -6.80
C THR A 15 10.19 8.60 -8.13
N ARG A 16 10.63 7.84 -9.13
CA ARG A 16 10.70 8.27 -10.55
C ARG A 16 9.46 7.87 -11.34
N HIS A 17 8.55 7.16 -10.70
CA HIS A 17 7.35 6.61 -11.30
C HIS A 17 6.14 7.53 -11.10
N PRO A 18 5.04 7.30 -11.80
CA PRO A 18 3.85 8.15 -11.69
C PRO A 18 3.26 8.20 -10.28
N VAL A 19 2.75 9.37 -9.92
CA VAL A 19 1.89 9.57 -8.76
C VAL A 19 0.54 10.04 -9.26
N ILE A 20 -0.49 9.25 -9.00
CA ILE A 20 -1.87 9.52 -9.41
C ILE A 20 -2.56 10.25 -8.27
N ILE A 21 -3.28 11.32 -8.61
CA ILE A 21 -3.97 12.19 -7.66
C ILE A 21 -5.48 12.04 -7.84
N TYR A 22 -6.21 11.84 -6.73
CA TYR A 22 -7.67 11.73 -6.72
C TYR A 22 -8.31 12.74 -5.78
N PRO A 23 -9.47 13.30 -6.14
CA PRO A 23 -10.32 14.03 -5.18
C PRO A 23 -11.05 13.05 -4.25
N ALA A 24 -10.31 12.52 -3.27
CA ALA A 24 -10.79 11.48 -2.36
C ALA A 24 -10.03 11.50 -1.03
N SER A 25 -10.47 10.68 -0.08
CA SER A 25 -9.72 10.36 1.12
C SER A 25 -8.73 9.21 0.86
N GLY A 26 -7.83 8.95 1.83
CA GLY A 26 -6.94 7.77 1.78
C GLY A 26 -7.71 6.45 1.63
N THR A 27 -8.93 6.35 2.18
CA THR A 27 -9.80 5.17 1.99
C THR A 27 -10.15 4.96 0.52
N GLY A 28 -10.43 6.03 -0.23
CA GLY A 28 -10.64 5.93 -1.68
C GLY A 28 -9.38 5.50 -2.41
N ALA A 29 -8.20 5.95 -1.97
CA ALA A 29 -6.93 5.51 -2.54
C ALA A 29 -6.59 4.04 -2.24
N TRP A 30 -7.05 3.46 -1.12
CA TRP A 30 -7.01 2.01 -0.88
C TRP A 30 -7.82 1.26 -1.94
N GLU A 31 -9.05 1.71 -2.19
CA GLU A 31 -9.92 1.11 -3.20
C GLU A 31 -9.31 1.22 -4.59
N ALA A 32 -8.77 2.39 -4.94
CA ALA A 32 -8.09 2.62 -6.21
C ALA A 32 -6.91 1.66 -6.41
N ALA A 33 -6.06 1.47 -5.39
CA ALA A 33 -4.92 0.57 -5.44
C ALA A 33 -5.37 -0.89 -5.71
N LEU A 34 -6.34 -1.38 -4.96
CA LEU A 34 -6.85 -2.75 -5.08
C LEU A 34 -7.57 -2.97 -6.40
N SER A 35 -8.47 -2.05 -6.79
CA SER A 35 -9.28 -2.22 -8.01
C SER A 35 -8.47 -2.14 -9.30
N ASN A 36 -7.35 -1.42 -9.29
CA ASN A 36 -6.47 -1.34 -10.45
C ASN A 36 -5.51 -2.51 -10.58
N THR A 37 -5.24 -3.28 -9.54
CA THR A 37 -4.18 -4.29 -9.56
C THR A 37 -4.68 -5.73 -9.40
N LEU A 38 -5.94 -5.90 -8.99
CA LEU A 38 -6.48 -7.20 -8.59
C LEU A 38 -7.78 -7.54 -9.31
N SER A 39 -8.13 -8.81 -9.26
CA SER A 39 -9.34 -9.39 -9.84
C SER A 39 -10.24 -9.98 -8.74
N PRO A 40 -11.56 -10.12 -8.98
CA PRO A 40 -12.46 -10.78 -8.02
C PRO A 40 -11.94 -12.15 -7.59
N GLY A 41 -11.89 -12.38 -6.28
CA GLY A 41 -11.39 -13.63 -5.70
C GLY A 41 -9.90 -13.76 -5.56
N ASP A 42 -9.10 -12.76 -6.02
CA ASP A 42 -7.66 -12.74 -5.77
C ASP A 42 -7.37 -12.76 -4.28
N HIS A 43 -6.30 -13.45 -3.92
CA HIS A 43 -5.86 -13.61 -2.53
C HIS A 43 -4.82 -12.53 -2.18
N ILE A 44 -5.03 -11.85 -1.07
CA ILE A 44 -4.09 -10.87 -0.52
C ILE A 44 -3.71 -11.22 0.92
N LEU A 45 -2.45 -10.96 1.25
CA LEU A 45 -1.90 -11.12 2.59
C LEU A 45 -1.80 -9.75 3.26
N MET A 46 -2.34 -9.64 4.46
CA MET A 46 -2.32 -8.41 5.25
C MET A 46 -1.74 -8.68 6.64
N PHE A 47 -1.28 -7.63 7.31
CA PHE A 47 -0.79 -7.74 8.68
C PHE A 47 -1.52 -6.74 9.59
N GLU A 48 -2.04 -7.24 10.71
CA GLU A 48 -2.75 -6.42 11.69
C GLU A 48 -1.76 -5.62 12.54
N THR A 49 -1.79 -4.30 12.40
CA THR A 49 -1.03 -3.37 13.23
C THR A 49 -1.94 -2.42 14.00
N GLY A 50 -3.24 -2.49 13.74
CA GLY A 50 -4.28 -1.70 14.42
C GLY A 50 -5.52 -1.45 13.56
N GLN A 51 -6.21 -0.36 13.86
CA GLN A 51 -7.52 -0.06 13.29
C GLN A 51 -7.50 0.13 11.77
N PHE A 52 -6.48 0.83 11.22
CA PHE A 52 -6.46 1.12 9.79
C PHE A 52 -6.11 -0.13 8.96
N ALA A 53 -5.23 -0.99 9.45
CA ALA A 53 -5.01 -2.30 8.85
C ALA A 53 -6.31 -3.13 8.80
N SER A 54 -7.07 -3.16 9.91
CA SER A 54 -8.36 -3.85 9.99
C SER A 54 -9.42 -3.23 9.07
N LEU A 55 -9.48 -1.91 8.94
CA LEU A 55 -10.41 -1.21 8.02
C LEU A 55 -10.07 -1.50 6.56
N TRP A 56 -8.80 -1.50 6.20
CA TRP A 56 -8.37 -1.82 4.84
C TRP A 56 -8.70 -3.29 4.49
N ASN A 57 -8.49 -4.21 5.43
CA ASN A 57 -8.90 -5.60 5.29
C ASN A 57 -10.42 -5.75 5.04
N LYS A 58 -11.24 -5.03 5.81
CA LYS A 58 -12.70 -5.02 5.61
C LYS A 58 -13.09 -4.46 4.22
N LEU A 59 -12.43 -3.41 3.76
CA LEU A 59 -12.66 -2.84 2.44
C LEU A 59 -12.31 -3.88 1.35
N ALA A 60 -11.14 -4.50 1.43
CA ALA A 60 -10.72 -5.52 0.49
C ALA A 60 -11.69 -6.69 0.40
N THR A 61 -12.17 -7.17 1.55
CA THR A 61 -13.19 -8.23 1.62
C THR A 61 -14.49 -7.80 0.92
N ARG A 62 -14.93 -6.54 1.10
CA ARG A 62 -16.14 -6.01 0.43
C ARG A 62 -15.98 -5.88 -1.08
N LEU A 63 -14.76 -5.71 -1.57
CA LEU A 63 -14.46 -5.74 -3.00
C LEU A 63 -14.43 -7.15 -3.59
N GLY A 64 -14.66 -8.19 -2.78
CA GLY A 64 -14.69 -9.58 -3.22
C GLY A 64 -13.31 -10.24 -3.28
N LEU A 65 -12.31 -9.69 -2.60
CA LEU A 65 -11.00 -10.29 -2.45
C LEU A 65 -11.00 -11.32 -1.32
N LYS A 66 -10.16 -12.34 -1.44
CA LYS A 66 -9.83 -13.26 -0.34
C LYS A 66 -8.73 -12.63 0.49
N THR A 67 -9.01 -12.32 1.74
CA THR A 67 -8.04 -11.68 2.63
C THR A 67 -7.54 -12.65 3.69
N GLU A 68 -6.24 -12.66 3.91
CA GLU A 68 -5.59 -13.33 5.04
C GLU A 68 -4.92 -12.27 5.90
N LEU A 69 -5.40 -12.11 7.12
CA LEU A 69 -4.89 -11.12 8.07
C LEU A 69 -4.02 -11.79 9.11
N LEU A 70 -2.71 -11.66 8.98
CA LEU A 70 -1.76 -12.10 9.98
C LEU A 70 -1.74 -11.15 11.17
N SER A 71 -1.44 -11.66 12.35
CA SER A 71 -1.20 -10.88 13.55
C SER A 71 0.13 -11.29 14.17
N TRP A 72 0.68 -10.41 15.02
CA TRP A 72 1.92 -10.67 15.72
C TRP A 72 1.88 -11.99 16.50
N GLN A 73 2.95 -12.76 16.41
CA GLN A 73 3.11 -14.03 17.14
C GLN A 73 4.43 -14.04 17.91
N GLY A 74 4.41 -14.73 19.07
CA GLY A 74 5.58 -14.89 19.92
C GLY A 74 5.78 -13.79 20.95
N THR A 75 6.92 -13.84 21.62
CA THR A 75 7.39 -12.84 22.59
C THR A 75 8.60 -12.12 22.02
N ASP A 76 8.78 -10.86 22.38
CA ASP A 76 9.95 -10.07 22.03
C ASP A 76 10.82 -9.92 23.29
N GLU A 77 12.08 -10.27 23.18
CA GLU A 77 13.03 -10.21 24.31
C GLU A 77 13.17 -8.79 24.88
N HIS A 78 13.03 -7.76 24.01
CA HIS A 78 13.13 -6.35 24.42
C HIS A 78 11.82 -5.77 24.95
N LEU A 79 10.68 -6.38 24.60
CA LEU A 79 9.34 -5.95 25.01
C LEU A 79 8.45 -7.14 25.36
N PRO A 80 8.83 -7.98 26.35
CA PRO A 80 8.18 -9.28 26.60
C PRO A 80 6.71 -9.16 26.97
N ASN A 81 6.30 -8.03 27.57
CA ASN A 81 4.93 -7.78 28.02
C ASN A 81 4.15 -6.83 27.10
N ALA A 82 4.74 -6.38 25.98
CA ALA A 82 4.02 -5.53 25.07
C ALA A 82 3.01 -6.33 24.23
N PRO A 83 1.76 -5.90 24.17
CA PRO A 83 0.78 -6.55 23.30
C PRO A 83 1.21 -6.45 21.83
N GLY A 84 0.91 -7.49 21.05
CA GLY A 84 1.32 -7.60 19.65
C GLY A 84 0.94 -6.39 18.78
N TRP A 85 -0.20 -5.73 19.07
CA TRP A 85 -0.65 -4.53 18.36
C TRP A 85 0.23 -3.28 18.57
N ARG A 86 1.16 -3.31 19.54
CA ARG A 86 2.17 -2.24 19.72
C ARG A 86 3.45 -2.48 18.93
N ARG A 87 3.43 -3.43 18.02
CA ARG A 87 4.59 -3.81 17.21
C ARG A 87 4.28 -3.63 15.74
N GLY A 88 5.28 -3.30 14.95
CA GLY A 88 5.16 -3.22 13.50
C GLY A 88 4.95 -4.58 12.86
N VAL A 89 4.91 -4.60 11.55
CA VAL A 89 4.78 -5.83 10.77
C VAL A 89 5.93 -6.80 11.09
N GLN A 90 5.59 -8.05 11.36
CA GLN A 90 6.55 -9.13 11.58
C GLN A 90 6.93 -9.76 10.23
N ALA A 91 8.04 -9.31 9.66
CA ALA A 91 8.43 -9.66 8.29
C ALA A 91 8.75 -11.16 8.09
N ASP A 92 9.23 -11.85 9.12
CA ASP A 92 9.51 -13.29 9.08
C ASP A 92 8.22 -14.12 8.98
N LEU A 93 7.11 -13.69 9.56
CA LEU A 93 5.80 -14.34 9.35
C LEU A 93 5.33 -14.17 7.90
N ILE A 94 5.51 -12.99 7.31
CA ILE A 94 5.22 -12.77 5.89
C ILE A 94 6.09 -13.69 5.03
N HIS A 95 7.39 -13.76 5.31
CA HIS A 95 8.31 -14.64 4.60
C HIS A 95 7.87 -16.12 4.68
N ALA A 96 7.61 -16.61 5.88
CA ALA A 96 7.18 -17.99 6.10
C ALA A 96 5.86 -18.30 5.35
N ARG A 97 4.90 -17.36 5.40
CA ARG A 97 3.62 -17.52 4.71
C ARG A 97 3.77 -17.55 3.19
N LEU A 98 4.61 -16.67 2.62
CA LEU A 98 4.88 -16.64 1.18
C LEU A 98 5.65 -17.87 0.72
N LEU A 99 6.60 -18.38 1.51
CA LEU A 99 7.27 -19.66 1.22
C LEU A 99 6.30 -20.85 1.18
N ALA A 100 5.24 -20.81 1.98
CA ALA A 100 4.21 -21.84 2.01
C ALA A 100 3.25 -21.75 0.80
N ASP A 101 3.14 -20.60 0.15
CA ASP A 101 2.30 -20.36 -1.03
C ASP A 101 3.00 -20.82 -2.33
N LYS A 102 3.13 -22.13 -2.48
CA LYS A 102 3.85 -22.74 -3.61
C LYS A 102 3.23 -22.45 -4.98
N ASN A 103 1.94 -22.16 -5.02
CA ASN A 103 1.20 -21.87 -6.25
C ASN A 103 1.14 -20.37 -6.57
N HIS A 104 1.74 -19.51 -5.74
CA HIS A 104 1.70 -18.06 -5.88
C HIS A 104 0.25 -17.52 -6.01
N GLU A 105 -0.63 -18.00 -5.16
CA GLU A 105 -2.04 -17.56 -5.11
C GLU A 105 -2.17 -16.16 -4.51
N ILE A 106 -1.26 -15.79 -3.58
CA ILE A 106 -1.22 -14.46 -3.00
C ILE A 106 -0.72 -13.46 -4.04
N LYS A 107 -1.57 -12.49 -4.41
CA LYS A 107 -1.27 -11.50 -5.45
C LYS A 107 -0.67 -10.21 -4.89
N ALA A 108 -0.98 -9.88 -3.64
CA ALA A 108 -0.42 -8.70 -2.99
C ALA A 108 -0.20 -8.94 -1.49
N VAL A 109 0.83 -8.27 -0.96
CA VAL A 109 1.07 -8.06 0.47
C VAL A 109 0.73 -6.61 0.77
N CYS A 110 -0.25 -6.37 1.65
CA CYS A 110 -0.75 -5.04 2.00
C CYS A 110 -0.45 -4.74 3.46
N VAL A 111 0.32 -3.69 3.72
CA VAL A 111 0.78 -3.34 5.07
C VAL A 111 0.64 -1.83 5.33
N VAL A 112 0.42 -1.47 6.59
CA VAL A 112 0.40 -0.08 7.04
C VAL A 112 1.80 0.31 7.53
N HIS A 113 2.36 1.38 6.96
CA HIS A 113 3.68 1.90 7.35
C HIS A 113 3.65 2.48 8.75
N ASN A 114 2.77 3.47 8.97
CA ASN A 114 2.57 4.07 10.28
C ASN A 114 1.10 3.94 10.70
N GLU A 115 0.82 3.07 11.64
CA GLU A 115 -0.53 2.82 12.13
C GLU A 115 -0.96 3.90 13.12
N THR A 116 -1.85 4.77 12.69
CA THR A 116 -2.29 5.94 13.48
C THR A 116 -2.92 5.54 14.82
N SER A 117 -3.66 4.44 14.87
CA SER A 117 -4.39 4.02 16.07
C SER A 117 -3.50 3.48 17.18
N THR A 118 -2.29 3.04 16.85
CA THR A 118 -1.35 2.44 17.81
C THR A 118 -0.03 3.23 17.92
N GLY A 119 0.27 4.10 16.94
CA GLY A 119 1.53 4.82 16.85
C GLY A 119 2.71 3.96 16.36
N VAL A 120 2.44 2.75 15.91
CA VAL A 120 3.47 1.81 15.47
C VAL A 120 3.93 2.13 14.04
N THR A 121 5.24 2.12 13.83
CA THR A 121 5.84 2.23 12.50
C THR A 121 6.47 0.90 12.10
N SER A 122 6.10 0.40 10.93
CA SER A 122 6.58 -0.87 10.37
C SER A 122 7.83 -0.67 9.51
N ASN A 123 8.76 -1.64 9.55
CA ASN A 123 9.93 -1.64 8.68
C ASN A 123 9.57 -2.19 7.30
N ILE A 124 9.27 -1.29 6.36
CA ILE A 124 8.83 -1.66 5.01
C ILE A 124 9.94 -2.31 4.19
N ALA A 125 11.18 -1.88 4.37
CA ALA A 125 12.31 -2.51 3.70
C ALA A 125 12.47 -3.99 4.11
N ALA A 126 12.21 -4.33 5.38
CA ALA A 126 12.21 -5.70 5.86
C ALA A 126 11.06 -6.52 5.25
N VAL A 127 9.87 -5.91 5.07
CA VAL A 127 8.75 -6.56 4.38
C VAL A 127 9.09 -6.85 2.92
N ARG A 128 9.70 -5.88 2.20
CA ARG A 128 10.15 -6.10 0.83
C ARG A 128 11.17 -7.24 0.76
N LYS A 129 12.17 -7.20 1.65
CA LYS A 129 13.16 -8.27 1.74
C LYS A 129 12.53 -9.65 1.96
N ALA A 130 11.52 -9.75 2.81
CA ALA A 130 10.81 -11.00 3.06
C ALA A 130 10.13 -11.56 1.80
N ILE A 131 9.52 -10.69 0.98
CA ILE A 131 8.91 -11.08 -0.31
C ILE A 131 10.00 -11.54 -1.30
N ASP A 132 11.12 -10.81 -1.38
CA ASP A 132 12.23 -11.12 -2.30
C ASP A 132 12.95 -12.42 -1.91
N ASP A 133 13.22 -12.63 -0.62
CA ASP A 133 13.85 -13.85 -0.10
C ASP A 133 12.95 -15.08 -0.36
N ALA A 134 11.63 -14.92 -0.27
CA ALA A 134 10.68 -15.96 -0.66
C ALA A 134 10.59 -16.18 -2.18
N LYS A 135 11.23 -15.32 -2.99
CA LYS A 135 11.12 -15.30 -4.47
C LYS A 135 9.67 -15.25 -4.93
N HIS A 136 8.84 -14.51 -4.20
CA HIS A 136 7.40 -14.47 -4.42
C HIS A 136 7.00 -13.28 -5.32
N PRO A 137 6.12 -13.47 -6.34
CA PRO A 137 5.76 -12.41 -7.28
C PRO A 137 4.76 -11.39 -6.73
N ALA A 138 4.25 -11.54 -5.52
CA ALA A 138 3.26 -10.64 -4.94
C ALA A 138 3.69 -9.17 -5.00
N LEU A 139 2.75 -8.29 -5.28
CA LEU A 139 2.95 -6.84 -5.18
C LEU A 139 3.06 -6.43 -3.71
N LEU A 140 3.88 -5.43 -3.41
CA LEU A 140 3.92 -4.78 -2.11
C LEU A 140 3.10 -3.48 -2.17
N MET A 141 2.01 -3.42 -1.41
CA MET A 141 1.18 -2.23 -1.25
C MET A 141 1.32 -1.67 0.16
N VAL A 142 1.61 -0.38 0.25
CA VAL A 142 1.90 0.27 1.54
C VAL A 142 0.97 1.46 1.75
N ASP A 143 0.18 1.39 2.81
CA ASP A 143 -0.50 2.56 3.35
C ASP A 143 0.51 3.43 4.10
N THR A 144 0.81 4.59 3.54
CA THR A 144 1.63 5.62 4.18
C THR A 144 0.84 6.89 4.45
N ILE A 145 -0.49 6.79 4.65
CA ILE A 145 -1.36 7.95 4.83
C ILE A 145 -0.87 8.84 5.98
N SER A 146 -0.54 8.27 7.13
CA SER A 146 -0.02 9.05 8.26
C SER A 146 1.50 9.12 8.32
N GLY A 147 2.22 8.30 7.55
CA GLY A 147 3.68 8.24 7.53
C GLY A 147 4.32 9.21 6.54
N LEU A 148 3.73 9.41 5.36
CA LEU A 148 4.31 10.24 4.31
C LEU A 148 4.52 11.68 4.79
N ALA A 149 5.71 12.21 4.58
CA ALA A 149 6.15 13.53 5.04
C ALA A 149 6.16 13.72 6.58
N SER A 150 5.88 12.66 7.37
CA SER A 150 5.96 12.66 8.83
C SER A 150 7.05 11.73 9.35
N ALA A 151 7.41 10.72 8.58
CA ALA A 151 8.48 9.75 8.86
C ALA A 151 9.28 9.52 7.57
N GLU A 152 10.45 8.88 7.71
CA GLU A 152 11.23 8.46 6.55
C GLU A 152 10.39 7.55 5.65
N PHE A 153 10.43 7.82 4.34
CA PHE A 153 9.69 7.05 3.35
C PHE A 153 10.39 7.10 1.99
N GLU A 154 10.69 5.94 1.43
CA GLU A 154 11.48 5.82 0.20
C GLU A 154 10.85 4.77 -0.74
N HIS A 155 9.88 5.21 -1.55
CA HIS A 155 9.10 4.32 -2.43
C HIS A 155 9.97 3.41 -3.29
N ASP A 156 10.85 3.99 -4.09
CA ASP A 156 11.67 3.22 -5.04
C ASP A 156 12.72 2.38 -4.31
N LYS A 157 13.39 2.94 -3.32
CA LYS A 157 14.46 2.24 -2.59
C LYS A 157 13.95 1.05 -1.79
N TRP A 158 12.75 1.16 -1.23
CA TRP A 158 12.11 0.05 -0.52
C TRP A 158 11.37 -0.91 -1.44
N GLY A 159 11.39 -0.70 -2.76
CA GLY A 159 10.78 -1.59 -3.75
C GLY A 159 9.28 -1.73 -3.58
N ILE A 160 8.59 -0.64 -3.22
CA ILE A 160 7.15 -0.63 -3.06
C ILE A 160 6.49 -0.61 -4.44
N ASP A 161 5.42 -1.38 -4.61
CA ASP A 161 4.68 -1.38 -5.87
C ASP A 161 3.55 -0.34 -5.88
N VAL A 162 2.85 -0.16 -4.77
CA VAL A 162 1.84 0.90 -4.63
C VAL A 162 1.97 1.55 -3.26
N SER A 163 2.22 2.86 -3.23
CA SER A 163 2.13 3.66 -2.01
C SER A 163 0.85 4.47 -2.00
N ILE A 164 0.16 4.44 -0.87
CA ILE A 164 -1.15 5.06 -0.69
C ILE A 164 -1.04 6.17 0.34
N SER A 165 -1.50 7.40 0.01
CA SER A 165 -1.45 8.51 0.95
C SER A 165 -2.65 9.46 0.82
N GLY A 166 -2.72 10.44 1.70
CA GLY A 166 -3.74 11.47 1.73
C GLY A 166 -3.18 12.84 2.15
N SER A 167 -3.86 13.90 1.74
CA SER A 167 -3.38 15.27 1.86
C SER A 167 -3.36 15.81 3.30
N GLN A 168 -4.27 15.37 4.17
CA GLN A 168 -4.54 15.97 5.48
C GLN A 168 -3.64 15.45 6.62
N LYS A 169 -2.58 14.73 6.33
CA LYS A 169 -1.61 14.21 7.32
C LYS A 169 -0.30 14.98 7.22
N GLY A 170 0.82 14.32 7.01
CA GLY A 170 2.13 14.95 6.95
C GLY A 170 2.29 16.03 5.87
N LEU A 171 1.48 16.00 4.82
CA LEU A 171 1.45 17.07 3.82
C LEU A 171 0.79 18.36 4.30
N MET A 172 0.12 18.37 5.47
CA MET A 172 -0.47 19.53 6.13
C MET A 172 -1.47 20.31 5.26
N LEU A 173 -2.18 19.61 4.36
CA LEU A 173 -3.22 20.19 3.52
C LEU A 173 -4.62 19.86 4.09
N PRO A 174 -5.66 20.54 3.64
CA PRO A 174 -7.04 20.12 3.92
C PRO A 174 -7.30 18.69 3.43
N PRO A 175 -8.26 17.96 4.06
CA PRO A 175 -8.71 16.67 3.54
C PRO A 175 -9.40 16.84 2.18
N GLY A 176 -9.37 15.80 1.35
CA GLY A 176 -10.09 15.77 0.08
C GLY A 176 -9.23 15.38 -1.11
N ILE A 177 -7.92 15.18 -0.91
CA ILE A 177 -7.01 14.72 -1.97
C ILE A 177 -6.28 13.47 -1.48
N SER A 178 -6.17 12.47 -2.34
CA SER A 178 -5.43 11.25 -2.06
C SER A 178 -4.53 10.84 -3.23
N PHE A 179 -3.59 9.93 -2.99
CA PHE A 179 -2.50 9.62 -3.88
C PHE A 179 -2.25 8.12 -3.98
N ASN A 180 -1.94 7.65 -5.21
CA ASN A 180 -1.28 6.38 -5.45
C ASN A 180 0.04 6.64 -6.19
N ALA A 181 1.18 6.39 -5.56
CA ALA A 181 2.46 6.26 -6.26
C ALA A 181 2.59 4.81 -6.74
N VAL A 182 2.88 4.59 -8.03
CA VAL A 182 2.73 3.28 -8.66
C VAL A 182 4.00 2.86 -9.41
N SER A 183 4.50 1.64 -9.12
CA SER A 183 5.65 1.06 -9.79
C SER A 183 5.30 0.56 -11.21
N PRO A 184 6.29 0.29 -12.07
CA PRO A 184 6.06 -0.36 -13.36
C PRO A 184 5.38 -1.73 -13.21
N ARG A 185 5.66 -2.51 -12.15
CA ARG A 185 5.01 -3.79 -11.86
C ARG A 185 3.52 -3.60 -11.57
N ALA A 186 3.16 -2.58 -10.78
CA ALA A 186 1.77 -2.27 -10.49
C ALA A 186 1.01 -1.81 -11.76
N ILE A 187 1.64 -1.01 -12.62
CA ILE A 187 1.08 -0.60 -13.91
C ILE A 187 0.88 -1.83 -14.82
N GLU A 188 1.83 -2.77 -14.84
CA GLU A 188 1.65 -4.00 -15.62
C GLU A 188 0.50 -4.85 -15.09
N ALA A 189 0.38 -5.01 -13.78
CA ALA A 189 -0.73 -5.72 -13.15
C ALA A 189 -2.09 -5.07 -13.49
N SER A 190 -2.14 -3.75 -13.60
CA SER A 190 -3.38 -3.03 -13.91
C SER A 190 -3.98 -3.35 -15.28
N LYS A 191 -3.17 -3.81 -16.23
CA LYS A 191 -3.63 -4.19 -17.58
C LYS A 191 -4.49 -5.45 -17.58
N THR A 192 -4.34 -6.31 -16.58
CA THR A 192 -5.04 -7.60 -16.49
C THR A 192 -6.02 -7.69 -15.33
N ALA A 193 -6.01 -6.72 -14.43
CA ALA A 193 -6.91 -6.62 -13.29
C ALA A 193 -8.37 -6.47 -13.72
N LYS A 194 -9.28 -7.19 -13.04
CA LYS A 194 -10.69 -7.30 -13.42
C LYS A 194 -11.67 -6.79 -12.36
N LEU A 195 -11.21 -6.29 -11.23
CA LEU A 195 -12.11 -5.59 -10.33
C LEU A 195 -12.74 -4.40 -11.06
N PRO A 196 -14.06 -4.18 -10.92
CA PRO A 196 -14.73 -3.08 -11.60
C PRO A 196 -14.19 -1.74 -11.11
N ARG A 197 -13.86 -0.87 -12.04
CA ARG A 197 -13.41 0.50 -11.78
C ARG A 197 -13.81 1.41 -12.93
N SER A 198 -14.14 2.63 -12.62
CA SER A 198 -14.35 3.71 -13.57
C SER A 198 -13.59 4.93 -13.07
N PHE A 199 -14.11 5.59 -12.04
CA PHE A 199 -13.46 6.77 -11.44
C PHE A 199 -12.00 6.52 -11.00
N TRP A 200 -11.66 5.29 -10.57
CA TRP A 200 -10.32 4.91 -10.11
C TRP A 200 -9.37 4.46 -11.22
N ALA A 201 -9.78 4.42 -12.48
CA ALA A 201 -9.01 3.85 -13.59
C ALA A 201 -7.66 4.56 -13.80
N TRP A 202 -6.54 3.86 -13.54
CA TRP A 202 -5.19 4.44 -13.67
C TRP A 202 -4.82 4.77 -15.10
N ASP A 203 -5.24 3.97 -16.07
CA ASP A 203 -4.96 4.20 -17.49
C ASP A 203 -5.51 5.55 -17.96
N GLU A 204 -6.76 5.87 -17.63
CA GLU A 204 -7.35 7.18 -17.95
C GLU A 204 -6.62 8.31 -17.22
N MET A 205 -6.34 8.15 -15.93
CA MET A 205 -5.64 9.15 -15.12
C MET A 205 -4.23 9.42 -15.64
N LEU A 206 -3.50 8.37 -16.03
CA LEU A 206 -2.14 8.51 -16.57
C LEU A 206 -2.14 9.24 -17.92
N GLU A 207 -3.15 9.00 -18.79
CA GLU A 207 -3.29 9.76 -20.02
C GLU A 207 -3.60 11.24 -19.77
N ILE A 208 -4.52 11.54 -18.86
CA ILE A 208 -4.85 12.93 -18.48
C ILE A 208 -3.62 13.63 -17.86
N ASN A 209 -2.89 12.94 -16.99
CA ASN A 209 -1.71 13.49 -16.33
C ASN A 209 -0.59 13.91 -17.29
N LYS A 210 -0.48 13.30 -18.49
CA LYS A 210 0.48 13.72 -19.52
C LYS A 210 0.29 15.18 -19.94
N THR A 211 -0.92 15.68 -19.86
CA THR A 211 -1.24 17.08 -20.16
C THR A 211 -1.05 18.01 -18.97
N GLY A 212 -0.75 17.47 -17.80
CA GLY A 212 -0.70 18.21 -16.53
C GLY A 212 -2.08 18.51 -15.94
N TYR A 213 -3.09 17.80 -16.41
CA TYR A 213 -4.46 17.88 -15.89
C TYR A 213 -4.73 16.69 -14.98
N PHE A 214 -5.57 16.87 -13.97
CA PHE A 214 -6.13 15.82 -13.11
C PHE A 214 -7.53 16.28 -12.66
N PRO A 215 -8.47 15.33 -12.43
CA PRO A 215 -9.85 15.62 -12.15
C PRO A 215 -10.07 16.42 -10.87
#